data_6943b68cd397f02d3b0077d1f7a71700
#
_entry.id   6943b68cd397f02d3b0077d1f7a71700
#
_cell.length_a   1.000
_cell.length_b   1.000
_cell.length_c   1.000
_cell.angle_alpha   90.00
_cell.angle_beta   90.00
_cell.angle_gamma   90.00
#
_symmetry.space_group_name_H-M   'P 1'
#
loop_
_entity.id
_entity.type
_entity.pdbx_description
1 polymer ?
#
loop_
_entity_poly.entity_id
_entity_poly.type
_entity_poly.pdbx_seq_one_letter_code
_entity_poly.pdbx_strand_id
1 'polypeptide(L)'
;MKQKKQNALTVLLGYAGSHRRLTFLGLGLSAISMVCSMIPYLCIWLAARDLIAVAPDWTQAQSVTRYGWIAFAFAVGGILIYFLGLMCTHLAAFRTASNIRKQGMVHVMQAPLGYFDANASRLFRSRLDGAGRA
;
A
#
# COMPACT_ATOMS: atom_id res chain seq x y z
N MET A 1 -7.53 26.03 -27.14
CA MET A 1 -8.12 25.01 -26.28
C MET A 1 -7.15 24.66 -25.14
N LYS A 2 -7.47 25.01 -23.89
CA LYS A 2 -6.63 24.71 -22.72
C LYS A 2 -6.74 23.21 -22.43
N GLN A 3 -5.72 22.41 -22.74
CA GLN A 3 -5.61 21.06 -22.22
C GLN A 3 -5.48 21.14 -20.69
N LYS A 4 -6.57 20.78 -20.01
CA LYS A 4 -6.59 20.60 -18.57
C LYS A 4 -5.57 19.50 -18.26
N LYS A 5 -4.45 19.85 -17.64
CA LYS A 5 -3.44 18.89 -17.14
C LYS A 5 -4.20 17.91 -16.22
N GLN A 6 -4.66 16.80 -16.77
CA GLN A 6 -5.24 15.74 -15.94
C GLN A 6 -4.09 15.20 -15.07
N ASN A 7 -4.23 15.36 -13.76
CA ASN A 7 -3.26 14.84 -12.83
C ASN A 7 -3.14 13.33 -13.08
N ALA A 8 -1.91 12.83 -13.24
CA ALA A 8 -1.64 11.42 -13.49
C ALA A 8 -2.38 10.49 -12.49
N LEU A 9 -2.53 10.94 -11.24
CA LEU A 9 -3.31 10.26 -10.20
C LEU A 9 -4.80 10.13 -10.55
N THR A 10 -5.41 11.16 -11.15
CA THR A 10 -6.84 11.12 -11.53
C THR A 10 -7.07 10.14 -12.67
N VAL A 11 -6.13 10.08 -13.61
CA VAL A 11 -6.16 9.12 -14.72
C VAL A 11 -5.99 7.69 -14.20
N LEU A 12 -5.00 7.44 -13.34
CA LEU A 12 -4.78 6.13 -12.71
C LEU A 12 -5.98 5.68 -11.87
N LEU A 13 -6.58 6.58 -11.09
CA LEU A 13 -7.80 6.32 -10.34
C LEU A 13 -9.00 6.05 -11.27
N GLY A 14 -9.02 6.62 -12.48
CA GLY A 14 -9.98 6.31 -13.52
C GLY A 14 -9.88 4.84 -13.98
N TYR A 15 -8.65 4.37 -14.22
CA TYR A 15 -8.38 2.98 -14.60
C TYR A 15 -8.61 1.96 -13.46
N ALA A 16 -8.51 2.39 -12.20
CA ALA A 16 -8.84 1.55 -11.04
C ALA A 16 -10.33 1.17 -10.98
N GLY A 17 -11.23 1.92 -11.66
CA GLY A 17 -12.64 1.61 -11.83
C GLY A 17 -13.37 1.29 -10.51
N SER A 18 -14.07 0.14 -10.47
CA SER A 18 -14.79 -0.37 -9.29
C SER A 18 -13.90 -0.69 -8.08
N HIS A 19 -12.58 -0.79 -8.26
CA HIS A 19 -11.63 -1.21 -7.22
C HIS A 19 -10.99 -0.06 -6.43
N ARG A 20 -11.43 1.19 -6.63
CA ARG A 20 -11.01 2.36 -5.83
C ARG A 20 -11.16 2.12 -4.32
N ARG A 21 -12.20 1.39 -3.91
CA ARG A 21 -12.44 1.04 -2.50
C ARG A 21 -11.30 0.23 -1.90
N LEU A 22 -10.74 -0.71 -2.66
CA LEU A 22 -9.58 -1.51 -2.22
C LEU A 22 -8.32 -0.66 -2.01
N THR A 23 -8.08 0.30 -2.89
CA THR A 23 -6.94 1.23 -2.75
C THR A 23 -7.10 2.11 -1.51
N PHE A 24 -8.29 2.67 -1.29
CA PHE A 24 -8.56 3.48 -0.09
C PHE A 24 -8.54 2.65 1.20
N LEU A 25 -9.04 1.42 1.18
CA LEU A 25 -8.93 0.50 2.31
C LEU A 25 -7.47 0.18 2.63
N GLY A 26 -6.66 -0.14 1.63
CA GLY A 26 -5.23 -0.41 1.83
C GLY A 26 -4.50 0.80 2.41
N LEU A 27 -4.80 1.99 1.91
CA LEU A 27 -4.22 3.24 2.42
C LEU A 27 -4.65 3.52 3.87
N GLY A 28 -5.92 3.32 4.20
CA GLY A 28 -6.44 3.47 5.55
C GLY A 28 -5.82 2.47 6.53
N LEU A 29 -5.70 1.19 6.14
CA LEU A 29 -5.03 0.18 6.96
C LEU A 29 -3.56 0.51 7.19
N SER A 30 -2.85 1.01 6.17
CA SER A 30 -1.47 1.46 6.31
C SER A 30 -1.34 2.60 7.32
N ALA A 31 -2.24 3.58 7.29
CA ALA A 31 -2.23 4.69 8.24
C ALA A 31 -2.48 4.20 9.68
N ILE A 32 -3.45 3.30 9.88
CA ILE A 32 -3.74 2.70 11.19
C ILE A 32 -2.52 1.91 11.70
N SER A 33 -1.90 1.11 10.83
CA SER A 33 -0.69 0.35 11.19
C SER A 33 0.45 1.26 11.65
N MET A 34 0.66 2.39 10.98
CA MET A 34 1.66 3.39 11.39
C MET A 34 1.40 3.92 12.80
N VAL A 35 0.15 4.25 13.13
CA VAL A 35 -0.23 4.71 14.48
C VAL A 35 0.00 3.59 15.51
N CYS A 36 -0.42 2.36 15.21
CA CYS A 36 -0.19 1.22 16.09
C CYS A 36 1.31 0.97 16.34
N SER A 37 2.15 1.19 15.34
CA SER A 37 3.62 1.03 15.46
C SER A 37 4.28 2.09 16.35
N MET A 38 3.61 3.22 16.63
CA MET A 38 4.13 4.24 17.57
C MET A 38 3.89 3.86 19.04
N ILE A 39 2.87 3.05 19.34
CA ILE A 39 2.50 2.68 20.70
C ILE A 39 3.61 1.94 21.46
N PRO A 40 4.32 0.95 20.88
CA PRO A 40 5.44 0.30 21.54
C PRO A 40 6.53 1.27 22.01
N TYR A 41 6.83 2.32 21.23
CA TYR A 41 7.83 3.32 21.62
C TYR A 41 7.39 4.13 22.84
N LEU A 42 6.10 4.48 22.93
CA LEU A 42 5.54 5.12 24.12
C LEU A 42 5.61 4.19 25.33
N CYS A 43 5.31 2.90 25.16
CA CYS A 43 5.41 1.93 26.23
C CYS A 43 6.85 1.76 26.74
N ILE A 44 7.84 1.75 25.84
CA ILE A 44 9.26 1.70 26.20
C ILE A 44 9.66 2.95 27.01
N TRP A 45 9.21 4.12 26.57
CA TRP A 45 9.49 5.37 27.30
C TRP A 45 8.86 5.37 28.70
N LEU A 46 7.61 4.92 28.85
CA LEU A 46 6.94 4.80 30.15
C LEU A 46 7.64 3.78 31.05
N ALA A 47 8.02 2.64 30.49
CA ALA A 47 8.76 1.60 31.22
C ALA A 47 10.12 2.12 31.72
N ALA A 48 10.86 2.84 30.88
CA ALA A 48 12.13 3.44 31.25
C ALA A 48 11.97 4.50 32.34
N ARG A 49 10.95 5.34 32.25
CA ARG A 49 10.63 6.34 33.27
C ARG A 49 10.30 5.71 34.61
N ASP A 50 9.45 4.68 34.64
CA ASP A 50 9.09 3.97 35.85
C ASP A 50 10.32 3.26 36.50
N LEU A 51 11.17 2.68 35.62
CA LEU A 51 12.41 2.02 36.11
C LEU A 51 13.36 3.00 36.79
N ILE A 52 13.52 4.20 36.23
CA ILE A 52 14.37 5.25 36.82
C ILE A 52 13.77 5.77 38.13
N ALA A 53 12.43 5.86 38.21
CA ALA A 53 11.75 6.37 39.41
C ALA A 53 11.84 5.43 40.62
N VAL A 54 11.98 4.11 40.40
CA VAL A 54 12.01 3.07 41.41
C VAL A 54 13.46 2.66 41.82
N ALA A 55 14.48 3.18 41.08
CA ALA A 55 15.87 2.89 41.40
C ALA A 55 16.22 3.31 42.86
N PRO A 56 16.88 2.42 43.69
CA PRO A 56 17.56 1.17 43.36
C PRO A 56 16.71 -0.12 43.52
N ASP A 57 15.46 -0.05 43.98
CA ASP A 57 14.60 -1.21 44.28
C ASP A 57 13.82 -1.72 43.06
N TRP A 58 14.48 -2.39 42.16
CA TRP A 58 13.96 -2.91 40.88
C TRP A 58 12.85 -3.97 41.02
N THR A 59 12.68 -4.54 42.23
CA THR A 59 11.63 -5.54 42.51
C THR A 59 10.22 -4.93 42.51
N GLN A 60 10.09 -3.61 42.63
CA GLN A 60 8.81 -2.93 42.66
C GLN A 60 8.32 -2.49 41.24
N ALA A 61 9.12 -2.75 40.20
CA ALA A 61 8.81 -2.35 38.85
C ALA A 61 7.78 -3.28 38.15
N GLN A 62 6.65 -3.60 38.80
CA GLN A 62 5.58 -4.41 38.21
C GLN A 62 4.97 -3.78 36.95
N SER A 63 4.99 -2.46 36.86
CA SER A 63 4.50 -1.70 35.69
C SER A 63 5.25 -2.05 34.41
N VAL A 64 6.55 -2.36 34.49
CA VAL A 64 7.40 -2.66 33.32
C VAL A 64 6.90 -3.91 32.59
N THR A 65 6.53 -4.95 33.29
CA THR A 65 5.98 -6.19 32.71
C THR A 65 4.66 -5.90 32.00
N ARG A 66 3.81 -5.05 32.55
CA ARG A 66 2.53 -4.65 31.98
C ARG A 66 2.73 -3.87 30.68
N TYR A 67 3.63 -2.89 30.66
CA TYR A 67 3.99 -2.12 29.45
C TYR A 67 4.63 -3.02 28.40
N GLY A 68 5.43 -4.01 28.79
CA GLY A 68 6.01 -5.00 27.89
C GLY A 68 4.96 -5.82 27.15
N TRP A 69 3.94 -6.33 27.84
CA TRP A 69 2.84 -7.07 27.21
C TRP A 69 1.99 -6.20 26.30
N ILE A 70 1.70 -4.96 26.69
CA ILE A 70 0.97 -4.01 25.87
C ILE A 70 1.77 -3.70 24.59
N ALA A 71 3.06 -3.39 24.72
CA ALA A 71 3.94 -3.13 23.59
C ALA A 71 4.00 -4.32 22.61
N PHE A 72 4.12 -5.54 23.14
CA PHE A 72 4.14 -6.75 22.36
C PHE A 72 2.82 -6.94 21.57
N ALA A 73 1.68 -6.81 22.25
CA ALA A 73 0.36 -6.94 21.60
C ALA A 73 0.16 -5.94 20.47
N PHE A 74 0.53 -4.67 20.67
CA PHE A 74 0.43 -3.64 19.65
C PHE A 74 1.45 -3.81 18.51
N ALA A 75 2.65 -4.31 18.80
CA ALA A 75 3.63 -4.62 17.77
C ALA A 75 3.14 -5.74 16.85
N VAL A 76 2.68 -6.85 17.41
CA VAL A 76 2.13 -7.97 16.62
C VAL A 76 0.88 -7.54 15.87
N GLY A 77 -0.06 -6.85 16.53
CA GLY A 77 -1.27 -6.30 15.89
C GLY A 77 -0.95 -5.35 14.75
N GLY A 78 0.01 -4.44 14.94
CA GLY A 78 0.47 -3.50 13.92
C GLY A 78 1.03 -4.20 12.69
N ILE A 79 1.84 -5.25 12.87
CA ILE A 79 2.39 -6.06 11.76
C ILE A 79 1.26 -6.77 10.99
N LEU A 80 0.28 -7.35 11.67
CA LEU A 80 -0.85 -8.01 11.02
C LEU A 80 -1.69 -7.02 10.20
N ILE A 81 -2.00 -5.85 10.75
CA ILE A 81 -2.75 -4.79 10.03
C ILE A 81 -1.94 -4.30 8.83
N TYR A 82 -0.63 -4.11 8.98
CA TYR A 82 0.26 -3.73 7.88
C TYR A 82 0.23 -4.77 6.75
N PHE A 83 0.33 -6.05 7.10
CA PHE A 83 0.28 -7.14 6.12
C PHE A 83 -1.04 -7.17 5.35
N LEU A 84 -2.17 -6.99 6.03
CA LEU A 84 -3.49 -6.90 5.39
C LEU A 84 -3.57 -5.68 4.46
N GLY A 85 -3.06 -4.52 4.88
CA GLY A 85 -2.98 -3.33 4.05
C GLY A 85 -2.14 -3.55 2.80
N LEU A 86 -1.00 -4.22 2.93
CA LEU A 86 -0.11 -4.58 1.84
C LEU A 86 -0.80 -5.53 0.84
N MET A 87 -1.51 -6.54 1.32
CA MET A 87 -2.29 -7.45 0.47
C MET A 87 -3.37 -6.70 -0.33
N CYS A 88 -4.09 -5.78 0.32
CA CYS A 88 -5.10 -4.96 -0.35
C CYS A 88 -4.50 -4.08 -1.46
N THR A 89 -3.36 -3.45 -1.21
CA THR A 89 -2.69 -2.60 -2.20
C THR A 89 -2.12 -3.41 -3.36
N HIS A 90 -1.50 -4.56 -3.11
CA HIS A 90 -1.03 -5.47 -4.16
C HIS A 90 -2.18 -5.96 -5.03
N LEU A 91 -3.29 -6.40 -4.42
CA LEU A 91 -4.46 -6.85 -5.16
C LEU A 91 -5.06 -5.73 -6.03
N ALA A 92 -5.13 -4.50 -5.50
CA ALA A 92 -5.57 -3.34 -6.24
C ALA A 92 -4.65 -3.04 -7.44
N ALA A 93 -3.33 -3.11 -7.25
CA ALA A 93 -2.33 -2.90 -8.30
C ALA A 93 -2.45 -3.93 -9.43
N PHE A 94 -2.54 -5.23 -9.10
CA PHE A 94 -2.71 -6.29 -10.09
C PHE A 94 -4.00 -6.15 -10.91
N ARG A 95 -5.10 -5.80 -10.27
CA ARG A 95 -6.38 -5.58 -10.95
C ARG A 95 -6.33 -4.35 -11.85
N THR A 96 -5.70 -3.27 -11.41
CA THR A 96 -5.51 -2.06 -12.22
C THR A 96 -4.66 -2.36 -13.44
N ALA A 97 -3.53 -3.07 -13.29
CA ALA A 97 -2.68 -3.49 -14.39
C ALA A 97 -3.42 -4.38 -15.39
N SER A 98 -4.24 -5.32 -14.91
CA SER A 98 -5.09 -6.17 -15.77
C SER A 98 -6.11 -5.34 -16.57
N ASN A 99 -6.75 -4.35 -15.95
CA ASN A 99 -7.71 -3.47 -16.63
C ASN A 99 -7.03 -2.62 -17.71
N ILE A 100 -5.84 -2.08 -17.43
CA ILE A 100 -5.06 -1.31 -18.41
C ILE A 100 -4.72 -2.19 -19.61
N ARG A 101 -4.26 -3.43 -19.39
CA ARG A 101 -3.97 -4.37 -20.47
C ARG A 101 -5.20 -4.70 -21.32
N LYS A 102 -6.35 -4.96 -20.68
CA LYS A 102 -7.61 -5.23 -21.39
C LYS A 102 -8.05 -4.04 -22.25
N GLN A 103 -8.02 -2.83 -21.70
CA GLN A 103 -8.39 -1.62 -22.44
C GLN A 103 -7.40 -1.33 -23.56
N GLY A 104 -6.10 -1.52 -23.32
CA GLY A 104 -5.08 -1.42 -24.35
C GLY A 104 -5.32 -2.40 -25.52
N MET A 105 -5.64 -3.66 -25.22
CA MET A 105 -6.00 -4.66 -26.22
C MET A 105 -7.22 -4.24 -27.03
N VAL A 106 -8.30 -3.82 -26.36
CA VAL A 106 -9.52 -3.36 -27.06
C VAL A 106 -9.22 -2.18 -27.98
N HIS A 107 -8.41 -1.23 -27.52
CA HIS A 107 -8.03 -0.07 -28.34
C HIS A 107 -7.20 -0.48 -29.56
N VAL A 108 -6.31 -1.46 -29.39
CA VAL A 108 -5.52 -2.02 -30.51
C VAL A 108 -6.41 -2.76 -31.52
N MET A 109 -7.39 -3.53 -31.04
CA MET A 109 -8.33 -4.24 -31.92
C MET A 109 -9.21 -3.31 -32.76
N GLN A 110 -9.41 -2.07 -32.33
CA GLN A 110 -10.13 -1.02 -33.05
C GLN A 110 -9.24 -0.28 -34.06
N ALA A 111 -7.91 -0.53 -34.04
CA ALA A 111 -7.00 0.10 -34.99
C ALA A 111 -7.17 -0.52 -36.39
N PRO A 112 -7.10 0.29 -37.47
CA PRO A 112 -7.19 -0.21 -38.83
C PRO A 112 -6.06 -1.20 -39.15
N LEU A 113 -6.36 -2.24 -39.96
CA LEU A 113 -5.43 -3.31 -40.31
C LEU A 113 -4.06 -2.84 -40.83
N GLY A 114 -4.04 -1.72 -41.57
CA GLY A 114 -2.80 -1.11 -42.06
C GLY A 114 -1.83 -0.63 -40.94
N TYR A 115 -2.32 -0.44 -39.72
CA TYR A 115 -1.47 -0.07 -38.59
C TYR A 115 -0.58 -1.23 -38.15
N PHE A 116 -1.05 -2.48 -38.31
CA PHE A 116 -0.29 -3.69 -37.95
C PHE A 116 0.79 -4.02 -38.97
N ASP A 117 0.63 -3.61 -40.23
CA ASP A 117 1.63 -3.80 -41.29
C ASP A 117 2.84 -2.88 -41.09
N ALA A 118 2.62 -1.67 -40.59
CA ALA A 118 3.65 -0.66 -40.34
C ALA A 118 4.41 -0.85 -39.02
N ASN A 119 3.79 -1.51 -38.02
CA ASN A 119 4.36 -1.69 -36.70
C ASN A 119 4.39 -3.17 -36.34
N ALA A 120 5.57 -3.77 -36.42
CA ALA A 120 5.76 -5.19 -36.11
C ALA A 120 5.17 -5.55 -34.73
N SER A 121 4.39 -6.60 -34.67
CA SER A 121 3.68 -7.10 -33.48
C SER A 121 4.59 -7.28 -32.24
N ARG A 122 5.92 -7.44 -32.44
CA ARG A 122 6.94 -7.49 -31.37
C ARG A 122 7.08 -6.16 -30.61
N LEU A 123 7.00 -5.02 -31.31
CA LEU A 123 7.14 -3.70 -30.68
C LEU A 123 5.91 -3.39 -29.81
N PHE A 124 4.75 -3.87 -30.22
CA PHE A 124 3.50 -3.75 -29.50
C PHE A 124 3.53 -4.56 -28.21
N ARG A 125 3.98 -5.82 -28.28
CA ARG A 125 4.11 -6.70 -27.13
C ARG A 125 5.10 -6.18 -26.11
N SER A 126 6.26 -5.67 -26.54
CA SER A 126 7.28 -5.12 -25.64
C SER A 126 6.78 -3.85 -24.91
N ARG A 127 5.97 -3.02 -25.56
CA ARG A 127 5.39 -1.81 -24.94
C ARG A 127 4.26 -2.14 -23.96
N LEU A 128 3.42 -3.14 -24.26
CA LEU A 128 2.37 -3.59 -23.34
C LEU A 128 2.96 -4.29 -22.11
N ASP A 129 4.02 -5.09 -22.29
CA ASP A 129 4.72 -5.73 -21.19
C ASP A 129 5.58 -4.74 -20.36
N GLY A 130 6.16 -3.73 -21.01
CA GLY A 130 6.90 -2.66 -20.35
C GLY A 130 6.00 -1.76 -19.49
N ALA A 131 4.80 -1.42 -19.96
CA ALA A 131 3.83 -0.65 -19.21
C ALA A 131 3.24 -1.39 -17.99
N GLY A 132 3.42 -2.70 -17.94
CA GLY A 132 2.99 -3.53 -16.79
C GLY A 132 4.08 -3.79 -15.75
N ARG A 133 5.31 -3.32 -15.98
CA ARG A 133 6.47 -3.49 -15.08
C ARG A 133 6.98 -2.19 -14.46
N ALA A 134 6.45 -1.03 -14.89
CA ALA A 134 6.69 0.28 -14.29
C ALA A 134 5.64 0.61 -13.25
#